data_b78c78147ce1937f58bce81d7d0aa962
#
_entry.id   b78c78147ce1937f58bce81d7d0aa962
#
_cell.length_a   1.000
_cell.length_b   1.000
_cell.length_c   1.000
_cell.angle_alpha   90.00
_cell.angle_beta   90.00
_cell.angle_gamma   90.00
#
_symmetry.space_group_name_H-M   'P 1'
#
loop_
_entity.id
_entity.type
_entity.pdbx_description
1 polymer ?
#
loop_
_entity_poly.entity_id
_entity_poly.type
_entity_poly.pdbx_seq_one_letter_code
_entity_poly.pdbx_strand_id
1 'polypeptide(L)'
;MKLRISDLEYILVTPIRAVARILALVFVFVVYIVQLWMLALKQKRLASDLLALTARLVLYAMGVRVVISVRDKSLDESKSRPVIYLYNHQNPLDVFVIQGYLRVPSITTAGLHLGLVFPWFSKSALNAGHVLMDHLNTSSRGSAMYKSSEILRRYGAIIIAPNGSLKTTILQRVSASAWVLARKHNACIIPWTFAYENLKISEEDLYNPFKILVSRIMARPSTINCYIGRSKDLDLPSDPRDREGFSRAVKLYYREQQESD
;
A
#
# COMPACT_ATOMS: atom_id res chain seq x y z
N MET A 1 29.23 21.74 -26.13
CA MET A 1 28.40 20.86 -25.23
C MET A 1 28.03 19.61 -25.98
N LYS A 2 28.66 18.43 -25.69
CA LYS A 2 28.31 17.16 -26.35
C LYS A 2 27.10 16.61 -25.64
N LEU A 3 25.94 16.60 -26.30
CA LEU A 3 24.76 15.86 -25.84
C LEU A 3 25.11 14.37 -25.79
N ARG A 4 24.87 13.73 -24.66
CA ARG A 4 25.01 12.28 -24.54
C ARG A 4 23.83 11.60 -25.23
N ILE A 5 24.03 10.40 -25.77
CA ILE A 5 22.94 9.59 -26.39
C ILE A 5 21.75 9.44 -25.45
N SER A 6 22.00 9.30 -24.14
CA SER A 6 20.98 9.25 -23.08
C SER A 6 20.12 10.53 -22.98
N ASP A 7 20.67 11.69 -23.35
CA ASP A 7 19.95 12.96 -23.30
C ASP A 7 19.03 13.12 -24.52
N LEU A 8 19.46 12.62 -25.68
CA LEU A 8 18.66 12.57 -26.91
C LEU A 8 17.49 11.60 -26.76
N GLU A 9 17.70 10.39 -26.21
CA GLU A 9 16.61 9.47 -25.88
C GLU A 9 15.62 10.10 -24.91
N TYR A 10 16.09 10.79 -23.89
CA TYR A 10 15.23 11.47 -22.94
C TYR A 10 14.37 12.54 -23.63
N ILE A 11 14.93 13.39 -24.47
CA ILE A 11 14.23 14.45 -25.18
C ILE A 11 13.15 13.89 -26.11
N LEU A 12 13.43 12.82 -26.85
CA LEU A 12 12.51 12.24 -27.82
C LEU A 12 11.41 11.37 -27.19
N VAL A 13 11.75 10.60 -26.16
CA VAL A 13 10.83 9.62 -25.56
C VAL A 13 9.96 10.24 -24.46
N THR A 14 10.42 11.29 -23.79
CA THR A 14 9.68 11.91 -22.70
C THR A 14 8.31 12.46 -23.12
N PRO A 15 8.13 13.20 -24.24
CA PRO A 15 6.83 13.68 -24.66
C PRO A 15 5.85 12.55 -24.95
N ILE A 16 6.30 11.48 -25.61
CA ILE A 16 5.46 10.31 -25.93
C ILE A 16 5.00 9.62 -24.64
N ARG A 17 5.90 9.46 -23.67
CA ARG A 17 5.57 8.92 -22.35
C ARG A 17 4.58 9.81 -21.61
N ALA A 18 4.75 11.13 -21.66
CA ALA A 18 3.84 12.07 -21.03
C ALA A 18 2.44 11.96 -21.61
N VAL A 19 2.31 11.91 -22.93
CA VAL A 19 1.01 11.71 -23.60
C VAL A 19 0.37 10.38 -23.19
N ALA A 20 1.13 9.28 -23.20
CA ALA A 20 0.60 7.98 -22.78
C ALA A 20 0.14 7.99 -21.30
N ARG A 21 0.85 8.69 -20.42
CA ARG A 21 0.46 8.84 -19.01
C ARG A 21 -0.80 9.69 -18.83
N ILE A 22 -0.93 10.77 -19.59
CA ILE A 22 -2.14 11.59 -19.59
C ILE A 22 -3.34 10.78 -20.08
N LEU A 23 -3.19 10.01 -21.16
CA LEU A 23 -4.25 9.12 -21.66
C LEU A 23 -4.63 8.07 -20.61
N ALA A 24 -3.66 7.52 -19.89
CA ALA A 24 -3.94 6.59 -18.79
C ALA A 24 -4.76 7.25 -17.67
N LEU A 25 -4.51 8.52 -17.34
CA LEU A 25 -5.31 9.26 -16.35
C LEU A 25 -6.76 9.51 -16.84
N VAL A 26 -6.92 9.84 -18.10
CA VAL A 26 -8.29 9.95 -18.71
C VAL A 26 -9.00 8.61 -18.61
N PHE A 27 -8.31 7.53 -18.91
CA PHE A 27 -8.87 6.18 -18.80
C PHE A 27 -9.19 5.78 -17.35
N VAL A 28 -8.39 6.20 -16.37
CA VAL A 28 -8.71 6.06 -14.93
C VAL A 28 -10.09 6.64 -14.62
N PHE A 29 -10.40 7.82 -15.14
CA PHE A 29 -11.70 8.45 -14.92
C PHE A 29 -12.85 7.64 -15.51
N VAL A 30 -12.68 7.10 -16.72
CA VAL A 30 -13.69 6.23 -17.37
C VAL A 30 -13.91 4.96 -16.55
N VAL A 31 -12.83 4.26 -16.16
CA VAL A 31 -12.92 3.04 -15.35
C VAL A 31 -13.61 3.32 -14.01
N TYR A 32 -13.35 4.48 -13.44
CA TYR A 32 -14.02 4.90 -12.21
C TYR A 32 -15.53 5.07 -12.38
N ILE A 33 -15.99 5.71 -13.46
CA ILE A 33 -17.43 5.82 -13.74
C ILE A 33 -18.07 4.44 -13.84
N VAL A 34 -17.43 3.52 -14.57
CA VAL A 34 -17.90 2.13 -14.70
C VAL A 34 -17.94 1.45 -13.32
N GLN A 35 -16.94 1.69 -12.47
CA GLN A 35 -16.91 1.15 -11.11
C GLN A 35 -18.09 1.64 -10.26
N LEU A 36 -18.46 2.93 -10.36
CA LEU A 36 -19.64 3.46 -9.66
C LEU A 36 -20.92 2.74 -10.12
N TRP A 37 -21.06 2.50 -11.43
CA TRP A 37 -22.18 1.74 -11.98
C TRP A 37 -22.24 0.31 -11.43
N MET A 38 -21.08 -0.39 -11.39
CA MET A 38 -21.01 -1.75 -10.84
C MET A 38 -21.37 -1.79 -9.35
N LEU A 39 -20.98 -0.76 -8.58
CA LEU A 39 -21.39 -0.61 -7.18
C LEU A 39 -22.90 -0.38 -7.05
N ALA A 40 -23.48 0.46 -7.89
CA ALA A 40 -24.94 0.70 -7.93
C ALA A 40 -25.70 -0.59 -8.27
N LEU A 41 -25.15 -1.42 -9.16
CA LEU A 41 -25.70 -2.74 -9.52
C LEU A 41 -25.36 -3.85 -8.51
N LYS A 42 -24.77 -3.51 -7.35
CA LYS A 42 -24.33 -4.43 -6.28
C LYS A 42 -23.30 -5.49 -6.73
N GLN A 43 -22.62 -5.29 -7.85
CA GLN A 43 -21.57 -6.14 -8.41
C GLN A 43 -20.23 -5.92 -7.70
N LYS A 44 -20.16 -6.26 -6.40
CA LYS A 44 -19.00 -5.94 -5.52
C LYS A 44 -17.68 -6.52 -6.02
N ARG A 45 -17.68 -7.75 -6.57
CA ARG A 45 -16.46 -8.39 -7.06
C ARG A 45 -15.88 -7.63 -8.25
N LEU A 46 -16.72 -7.31 -9.23
CA LEU A 46 -16.29 -6.56 -10.40
C LEU A 46 -15.85 -5.15 -10.04
N ALA A 47 -16.55 -4.49 -9.10
CA ALA A 47 -16.14 -3.18 -8.60
C ALA A 47 -14.74 -3.23 -7.91
N SER A 48 -14.43 -4.31 -7.21
CA SER A 48 -13.09 -4.52 -6.61
C SER A 48 -12.01 -4.75 -7.68
N ASP A 49 -12.34 -5.51 -8.74
CA ASP A 49 -11.40 -5.72 -9.85
C ASP A 49 -11.13 -4.41 -10.61
N LEU A 50 -12.15 -3.58 -10.81
CA LEU A 50 -12.00 -2.25 -11.40
C LEU A 50 -11.18 -1.30 -10.50
N LEU A 51 -11.33 -1.39 -9.18
CA LEU A 51 -10.49 -0.63 -8.25
C LEU A 51 -9.01 -1.03 -8.39
N ALA A 52 -8.74 -2.33 -8.49
CA ALA A 52 -7.37 -2.81 -8.70
C ALA A 52 -6.80 -2.33 -10.06
N LEU A 53 -7.61 -2.35 -11.11
CA LEU A 53 -7.22 -1.80 -12.41
C LEU A 53 -6.92 -0.30 -12.32
N THR A 54 -7.80 0.47 -11.69
CA THR A 54 -7.62 1.91 -11.45
C THR A 54 -6.29 2.19 -10.75
N ALA A 55 -5.99 1.45 -9.67
CA ALA A 55 -4.74 1.62 -8.94
C ALA A 55 -3.50 1.35 -9.80
N ARG A 56 -3.52 0.31 -10.66
CA ARG A 56 -2.42 0.02 -11.60
C ARG A 56 -2.27 1.10 -12.66
N LEU A 57 -3.36 1.62 -13.18
CA LEU A 57 -3.34 2.71 -14.16
C LEU A 57 -2.79 4.01 -13.55
N VAL A 58 -3.11 4.30 -12.29
CA VAL A 58 -2.52 5.44 -11.57
C VAL A 58 -1.01 5.27 -11.43
N LEU A 59 -0.53 4.10 -11.00
CA LEU A 59 0.91 3.82 -10.93
C LEU A 59 1.59 3.95 -12.29
N TYR A 60 0.99 3.42 -13.34
CA TYR A 60 1.49 3.56 -14.71
C TYR A 60 1.55 5.03 -15.15
N ALA A 61 0.48 5.80 -14.89
CA ALA A 61 0.43 7.23 -15.20
C ALA A 61 1.51 8.03 -14.45
N MET A 62 1.85 7.59 -13.24
CA MET A 62 2.96 8.15 -12.46
C MET A 62 4.34 7.64 -12.89
N GLY A 63 4.41 6.78 -13.89
CA GLY A 63 5.65 6.17 -14.38
C GLY A 63 6.29 5.23 -13.39
N VAL A 64 5.49 4.55 -12.57
CA VAL A 64 5.95 3.60 -11.55
C VAL A 64 5.75 2.17 -12.02
N ARG A 65 6.82 1.39 -12.04
CA ARG A 65 6.81 -0.04 -12.23
C ARG A 65 6.79 -0.73 -10.87
N VAL A 66 5.97 -1.75 -10.71
CA VAL A 66 5.94 -2.58 -9.49
C VAL A 66 6.50 -3.95 -9.82
N VAL A 67 7.45 -4.40 -9.01
CA VAL A 67 8.04 -5.74 -9.07
C VAL A 67 7.74 -6.44 -7.75
N ILE A 68 7.07 -7.59 -7.80
CA ILE A 68 6.73 -8.36 -6.61
C ILE A 68 7.57 -9.62 -6.59
N SER A 69 8.34 -9.78 -5.52
CA SER A 69 9.14 -10.95 -5.20
C SER A 69 8.59 -11.65 -3.96
N VAL A 70 8.30 -12.92 -4.08
CA VAL A 70 7.77 -13.73 -2.98
C VAL A 70 8.86 -14.74 -2.59
N ARG A 71 9.26 -14.76 -1.32
CA ARG A 71 10.14 -15.83 -0.82
C ARG A 71 9.37 -17.15 -0.80
N ASP A 72 10.01 -18.21 -1.30
CA ASP A 72 9.42 -19.54 -1.37
C ASP A 72 8.68 -19.95 -0.09
N LYS A 73 7.48 -20.51 -0.24
CA LYS A 73 6.59 -21.01 0.83
C LYS A 73 5.93 -19.96 1.74
N SER A 74 6.14 -18.66 1.56
CA SER A 74 5.40 -17.66 2.37
C SER A 74 3.88 -17.77 2.19
N LEU A 75 3.43 -18.17 1.01
CA LEU A 75 2.01 -18.38 0.69
C LEU A 75 1.44 -19.68 1.28
N ASP A 76 2.25 -20.68 1.63
CA ASP A 76 1.78 -21.91 2.23
C ASP A 76 1.30 -21.72 3.67
N GLU A 77 1.92 -20.77 4.40
CA GLU A 77 1.48 -20.40 5.75
C GLU A 77 0.07 -19.76 5.74
N SER A 78 -0.32 -19.12 4.66
CA SER A 78 -1.63 -18.48 4.50
C SER A 78 -2.78 -19.46 4.26
N LYS A 79 -2.48 -20.71 3.92
CA LYS A 79 -3.50 -21.73 3.63
C LYS A 79 -4.19 -22.28 4.87
N SER A 80 -3.51 -22.25 6.02
CA SER A 80 -3.99 -22.90 7.26
C SER A 80 -4.49 -21.92 8.32
N ARG A 81 -4.10 -20.67 8.26
CA ARG A 81 -4.43 -19.64 9.27
C ARG A 81 -4.67 -18.27 8.62
N PRO A 82 -5.46 -17.38 9.26
CA PRO A 82 -5.55 -15.99 8.82
C PRO A 82 -4.18 -15.32 8.78
N VAL A 83 -4.01 -14.34 7.89
CA VAL A 83 -2.73 -13.66 7.66
C VAL A 83 -2.85 -12.16 7.88
N ILE A 84 -1.89 -11.59 8.59
CA ILE A 84 -1.70 -10.16 8.71
C ILE A 84 -0.38 -9.80 8.01
N TYR A 85 -0.50 -9.10 6.89
CA TYR A 85 0.67 -8.54 6.21
C TYR A 85 1.07 -7.23 6.88
N LEU A 86 2.33 -7.13 7.31
CA LEU A 86 2.91 -5.87 7.79
C LEU A 86 3.74 -5.24 6.70
N TYR A 87 3.58 -3.94 6.46
CA TYR A 87 4.41 -3.24 5.50
C TYR A 87 4.97 -1.91 6.03
N ASN A 88 6.15 -1.54 5.55
CA ASN A 88 6.79 -0.28 5.85
C ASN A 88 6.16 0.85 5.02
N HIS A 89 5.18 1.54 5.59
CA HIS A 89 4.52 2.66 4.90
C HIS A 89 5.44 3.88 4.86
N GLN A 90 6.03 4.15 3.71
CA GLN A 90 7.01 5.23 3.50
C GLN A 90 6.65 6.15 2.33
N ASN A 91 5.71 5.73 1.49
CA ASN A 91 5.36 6.44 0.28
C ASN A 91 3.83 6.46 0.08
N PRO A 92 3.22 7.59 -0.31
CA PRO A 92 1.77 7.66 -0.56
C PRO A 92 1.31 6.73 -1.68
N LEU A 93 2.22 6.26 -2.56
CA LEU A 93 1.88 5.33 -3.65
C LEU A 93 1.71 3.89 -3.17
N ASP A 94 2.12 3.55 -1.94
CA ASP A 94 1.96 2.21 -1.36
C ASP A 94 0.50 1.74 -1.38
N VAL A 95 -0.42 2.67 -1.16
CA VAL A 95 -1.87 2.39 -1.20
C VAL A 95 -2.29 1.85 -2.56
N PHE A 96 -1.75 2.42 -3.65
CA PHE A 96 -2.04 1.95 -5.02
C PHE A 96 -1.36 0.62 -5.32
N VAL A 97 -0.17 0.35 -4.77
CA VAL A 97 0.49 -0.95 -4.89
C VAL A 97 -0.35 -2.03 -4.21
N ILE A 98 -0.75 -1.79 -2.97
CA ILE A 98 -1.59 -2.71 -2.19
C ILE A 98 -2.89 -3.01 -2.93
N GLN A 99 -3.59 -1.98 -3.37
CA GLN A 99 -4.88 -2.12 -4.04
C GLN A 99 -4.76 -2.78 -5.41
N GLY A 100 -3.72 -2.41 -6.17
CA GLY A 100 -3.55 -2.88 -7.54
C GLY A 100 -3.08 -4.34 -7.63
N TYR A 101 -2.30 -4.81 -6.68
CA TYR A 101 -1.58 -6.07 -6.84
C TYR A 101 -1.94 -7.14 -5.81
N LEU A 102 -2.30 -6.79 -4.57
CA LEU A 102 -2.57 -7.81 -3.55
C LEU A 102 -4.03 -8.20 -3.40
N ARG A 103 -4.94 -7.29 -3.69
CA ARG A 103 -6.39 -7.51 -3.51
C ARG A 103 -6.78 -7.94 -2.09
N VAL A 104 -5.96 -7.61 -1.10
CA VAL A 104 -6.19 -7.88 0.31
C VAL A 104 -6.71 -6.61 0.98
N PRO A 105 -7.77 -6.68 1.79
CA PRO A 105 -8.23 -5.52 2.56
C PRO A 105 -7.11 -4.93 3.42
N SER A 106 -7.03 -3.62 3.50
CA SER A 106 -6.02 -2.91 4.29
C SER A 106 -6.66 -1.94 5.29
N ILE A 107 -5.95 -1.69 6.39
CA ILE A 107 -6.22 -0.53 7.23
C ILE A 107 -5.43 0.63 6.63
N THR A 108 -6.11 1.69 6.24
CA THR A 108 -5.47 2.87 5.69
C THR A 108 -5.91 4.13 6.44
N THR A 109 -4.93 4.96 6.80
CA THR A 109 -5.18 6.30 7.33
C THR A 109 -5.36 7.33 6.21
N ALA A 110 -5.06 6.94 4.97
CA ALA A 110 -5.14 7.82 3.81
C ALA A 110 -6.57 8.31 3.49
N GLY A 111 -7.58 7.72 4.13
CA GLY A 111 -8.98 7.96 3.83
C GLY A 111 -9.42 9.41 3.91
N LEU A 112 -8.90 10.21 4.86
CA LEU A 112 -9.29 11.62 4.97
C LEU A 112 -8.63 12.46 3.87
N HIS A 113 -7.34 12.35 3.65
CA HIS A 113 -6.64 13.18 2.66
C HIS A 113 -6.90 12.74 1.23
N LEU A 114 -6.89 11.43 0.95
CA LEU A 114 -7.29 10.91 -0.35
C LEU A 114 -8.78 11.12 -0.61
N GLY A 115 -9.62 11.07 0.42
CA GLY A 115 -11.05 11.34 0.31
C GLY A 115 -11.39 12.78 -0.03
N LEU A 116 -10.57 13.75 0.33
CA LEU A 116 -10.73 15.15 -0.07
C LEU A 116 -10.36 15.37 -1.55
N VAL A 117 -9.33 14.67 -2.04
CA VAL A 117 -8.84 14.82 -3.42
C VAL A 117 -9.53 13.83 -4.36
N PHE A 118 -9.81 12.61 -3.87
CA PHE A 118 -10.48 11.53 -4.60
C PHE A 118 -11.61 10.94 -3.74
N PRO A 119 -12.72 11.67 -3.51
CA PRO A 119 -13.82 11.21 -2.63
C PRO A 119 -14.40 9.86 -3.03
N TRP A 120 -14.37 9.56 -4.32
CA TRP A 120 -14.79 8.27 -4.87
C TRP A 120 -13.86 7.11 -4.50
N PHE A 121 -12.53 7.36 -4.40
CA PHE A 121 -11.57 6.31 -4.03
C PHE A 121 -11.83 5.77 -2.62
N SER A 122 -12.11 6.66 -1.67
CA SER A 122 -12.47 6.27 -0.30
C SER A 122 -13.75 5.43 -0.26
N LYS A 123 -14.77 5.83 -1.02
CA LYS A 123 -16.03 5.05 -1.11
C LYS A 123 -15.80 3.68 -1.74
N SER A 124 -15.02 3.62 -2.80
CA SER A 124 -14.67 2.37 -3.48
C SER A 124 -13.82 1.45 -2.59
N ALA A 125 -12.84 2.01 -1.87
CA ALA A 125 -12.02 1.28 -0.92
C ALA A 125 -12.86 0.67 0.21
N LEU A 126 -13.78 1.45 0.82
CA LEU A 126 -14.71 0.95 1.84
C LEU A 126 -15.56 -0.21 1.31
N ASN A 127 -16.09 -0.09 0.09
CA ASN A 127 -16.88 -1.14 -0.54
C ASN A 127 -16.06 -2.39 -0.89
N ALA A 128 -14.76 -2.22 -1.17
CA ALA A 128 -13.82 -3.32 -1.36
C ALA A 128 -13.36 -3.98 -0.03
N GLY A 129 -13.87 -3.49 1.11
CA GLY A 129 -13.58 -4.05 2.43
C GLY A 129 -12.39 -3.39 3.14
N HIS A 130 -11.81 -2.31 2.60
CA HIS A 130 -10.75 -1.59 3.30
C HIS A 130 -11.30 -0.83 4.51
N VAL A 131 -10.49 -0.67 5.54
CA VAL A 131 -10.82 0.09 6.75
C VAL A 131 -10.17 1.46 6.67
N LEU A 132 -10.99 2.51 6.66
CA LEU A 132 -10.51 3.88 6.80
C LEU A 132 -10.43 4.24 8.28
N MET A 133 -9.30 4.81 8.70
CA MET A 133 -9.04 5.18 10.08
C MET A 133 -8.55 6.61 10.17
N ASP A 134 -9.18 7.39 11.05
CA ASP A 134 -8.63 8.66 11.48
C ASP A 134 -7.75 8.40 12.72
N HIS A 135 -6.42 8.56 12.53
CA HIS A 135 -5.46 8.31 13.60
C HIS A 135 -5.46 9.37 14.71
N LEU A 136 -6.06 10.53 14.47
CA LEU A 136 -6.22 11.58 15.47
C LEU A 136 -7.42 11.33 16.38
N ASN A 137 -8.38 10.52 15.94
CA ASN A 137 -9.61 10.22 16.67
C ASN A 137 -9.55 8.85 17.36
N THR A 138 -9.62 8.82 18.70
CA THR A 138 -9.53 7.58 19.50
C THR A 138 -10.70 6.63 19.23
N SER A 139 -11.91 7.14 19.04
CA SER A 139 -13.08 6.31 18.74
C SER A 139 -12.98 5.70 17.34
N SER A 140 -12.40 6.42 16.37
CA SER A 140 -12.10 5.92 15.04
C SER A 140 -11.09 4.77 15.10
N ARG A 141 -10.07 4.85 15.96
CA ARG A 141 -9.09 3.75 16.16
C ARG A 141 -9.75 2.49 16.71
N GLY A 142 -10.63 2.63 17.72
CA GLY A 142 -11.39 1.52 18.29
C GLY A 142 -12.30 0.85 17.24
N SER A 143 -13.05 1.65 16.49
CA SER A 143 -13.90 1.19 15.38
C SER A 143 -13.07 0.50 14.29
N ALA A 144 -11.91 1.04 13.94
CA ALA A 144 -11.02 0.44 12.96
C ALA A 144 -10.51 -0.95 13.41
N MET A 145 -10.14 -1.10 14.67
CA MET A 145 -9.72 -2.38 15.24
C MET A 145 -10.84 -3.42 15.22
N TYR A 146 -12.06 -3.02 15.56
CA TYR A 146 -13.24 -3.90 15.48
C TYR A 146 -13.49 -4.36 14.04
N LYS A 147 -13.56 -3.43 13.08
CA LYS A 147 -13.75 -3.73 11.66
C LYS A 147 -12.62 -4.60 11.09
N SER A 148 -11.37 -4.37 11.51
CA SER A 148 -10.23 -5.18 11.10
C SER A 148 -10.35 -6.62 11.59
N SER A 149 -10.85 -6.81 12.81
CA SER A 149 -11.14 -8.14 13.36
C SER A 149 -12.23 -8.85 12.54
N GLU A 150 -13.28 -8.16 12.12
CA GLU A 150 -14.32 -8.74 11.26
C GLU A 150 -13.80 -9.08 9.86
N ILE A 151 -12.98 -8.20 9.27
CA ILE A 151 -12.36 -8.42 7.96
C ILE A 151 -11.44 -9.63 7.99
N LEU A 152 -10.58 -9.72 8.99
CA LEU A 152 -9.67 -10.85 9.15
C LEU A 152 -10.43 -12.18 9.26
N ARG A 153 -11.53 -12.19 10.02
CA ARG A 153 -12.42 -13.36 10.12
C ARG A 153 -13.12 -13.70 8.81
N ARG A 154 -13.53 -12.68 8.03
CA ARG A 154 -14.32 -12.87 6.80
C ARG A 154 -13.47 -13.20 5.58
N TYR A 155 -12.32 -12.56 5.44
CA TYR A 155 -11.47 -12.65 4.24
C TYR A 155 -10.19 -13.44 4.47
N GLY A 156 -9.90 -13.82 5.70
CA GLY A 156 -8.69 -14.57 6.05
C GLY A 156 -7.39 -13.76 5.98
N ALA A 157 -7.44 -12.52 5.51
CA ALA A 157 -6.23 -11.70 5.39
C ALA A 157 -6.52 -10.20 5.55
N ILE A 158 -5.53 -9.47 6.08
CA ILE A 158 -5.54 -8.00 6.17
C ILE A 158 -4.12 -7.44 6.08
N ILE A 159 -3.97 -6.23 5.55
CA ILE A 159 -2.71 -5.50 5.50
C ILE A 159 -2.73 -4.35 6.50
N ILE A 160 -1.62 -4.18 7.23
CA ILE A 160 -1.47 -3.16 8.26
C ILE A 160 -0.11 -2.48 8.13
N ALA A 161 -0.09 -1.14 8.14
CA ALA A 161 1.12 -0.35 8.33
C ALA A 161 1.33 -0.09 9.83
N PRO A 162 2.28 -0.74 10.50
CA PRO A 162 2.44 -0.59 11.94
C PRO A 162 3.00 0.78 12.35
N ASN A 163 3.69 1.51 11.47
CA ASN A 163 4.11 2.88 11.71
C ASN A 163 2.95 3.90 11.65
N GLY A 164 1.87 3.58 10.95
CA GLY A 164 0.61 4.32 10.96
C GLY A 164 0.62 5.70 10.29
N SER A 165 1.78 6.19 9.83
CA SER A 165 1.93 7.52 9.23
C SER A 165 3.14 7.57 8.31
N LEU A 166 3.04 8.32 7.21
CA LEU A 166 4.17 8.61 6.32
C LEU A 166 5.26 9.46 6.99
N LYS A 167 4.92 10.26 8.01
CA LYS A 167 5.88 11.08 8.78
C LYS A 167 6.71 10.28 9.78
N THR A 168 6.31 9.06 10.08
CA THR A 168 6.94 8.24 11.10
C THR A 168 7.47 6.98 10.46
N THR A 169 8.77 6.76 10.50
CA THR A 169 9.37 5.53 9.98
C THR A 169 9.01 4.35 10.87
N ILE A 170 9.04 3.15 10.29
CA ILE A 170 8.80 1.92 11.06
C ILE A 170 9.85 1.71 12.16
N LEU A 171 11.06 2.24 11.98
CA LEU A 171 12.13 2.18 12.97
C LEU A 171 11.85 3.09 14.18
N GLN A 172 11.14 4.20 13.98
CA GLN A 172 10.76 5.11 15.06
C GLN A 172 9.58 4.58 15.86
N ARG A 173 8.53 4.11 15.16
CA ARG A 173 7.29 3.70 15.81
C ARG A 173 6.70 2.45 15.20
N VAL A 174 6.35 1.49 16.05
CA VAL A 174 5.56 0.30 15.70
C VAL A 174 4.34 0.21 16.60
N SER A 175 3.15 0.19 16.00
CA SER A 175 1.90 -0.06 16.72
C SER A 175 1.72 -1.56 16.97
N ALA A 176 1.34 -1.92 18.18
CA ALA A 176 1.03 -3.30 18.54
C ALA A 176 -0.34 -3.80 18.03
N SER A 177 -1.06 -3.00 17.23
CA SER A 177 -2.40 -3.38 16.74
C SER A 177 -2.42 -4.68 15.95
N ALA A 178 -1.42 -4.89 15.09
CA ALA A 178 -1.27 -6.13 14.33
C ALA A 178 -1.01 -7.34 15.25
N TRP A 179 -0.20 -7.16 16.30
CA TRP A 179 0.07 -8.19 17.30
C TRP A 179 -1.18 -8.60 18.06
N VAL A 180 -1.96 -7.61 18.52
CA VAL A 180 -3.23 -7.86 19.23
C VAL A 180 -4.22 -8.62 18.33
N LEU A 181 -4.34 -8.23 17.06
CA LEU A 181 -5.19 -8.93 16.10
C LEU A 181 -4.69 -10.36 15.81
N ALA A 182 -3.39 -10.54 15.61
CA ALA A 182 -2.80 -11.84 15.35
C ALA A 182 -3.07 -12.83 16.50
N ARG A 183 -2.89 -12.38 17.73
CA ARG A 183 -3.15 -13.20 18.92
C ARG A 183 -4.63 -13.54 19.06
N LYS A 184 -5.53 -12.57 18.83
CA LYS A 184 -6.98 -12.77 18.92
C LYS A 184 -7.51 -13.80 17.92
N HIS A 185 -6.93 -13.83 16.72
CA HIS A 185 -7.42 -14.66 15.61
C HIS A 185 -6.51 -15.84 15.26
N ASN A 186 -5.47 -16.12 16.06
CA ASN A 186 -4.43 -17.10 15.74
C ASN A 186 -3.87 -16.90 14.31
N ALA A 187 -3.65 -15.64 13.92
CA ALA A 187 -3.19 -15.29 12.59
C ALA A 187 -1.65 -15.28 12.50
N CYS A 188 -1.12 -15.63 11.33
CA CYS A 188 0.27 -15.44 11.00
C CYS A 188 0.54 -13.95 10.73
N ILE A 189 1.73 -13.48 11.07
CA ILE A 189 2.23 -12.16 10.66
C ILE A 189 3.30 -12.37 9.60
N ILE A 190 3.11 -11.78 8.43
CA ILE A 190 4.04 -11.88 7.30
C ILE A 190 4.55 -10.46 6.99
N PRO A 191 5.86 -10.21 7.08
CA PRO A 191 6.43 -8.91 6.76
C PRO A 191 6.45 -8.69 5.25
N TRP A 192 6.22 -7.45 4.84
CA TRP A 192 6.28 -7.03 3.48
C TRP A 192 7.06 -5.72 3.36
N THR A 193 8.14 -5.74 2.60
CA THR A 193 9.03 -4.59 2.45
C THR A 193 8.80 -3.94 1.09
N PHE A 194 8.71 -2.62 1.08
CA PHE A 194 8.75 -1.79 -0.11
C PHE A 194 10.09 -1.08 -0.18
N ALA A 195 10.81 -1.26 -1.29
CA ALA A 195 12.02 -0.53 -1.63
C ALA A 195 11.77 0.32 -2.89
N TYR A 196 12.26 1.54 -2.89
CA TYR A 196 11.92 2.56 -3.90
C TYR A 196 13.15 2.99 -4.67
N GLU A 197 13.20 2.64 -5.96
CA GLU A 197 14.26 3.06 -6.86
C GLU A 197 13.82 4.29 -7.65
N ASN A 198 14.61 5.36 -7.59
CA ASN A 198 14.37 6.63 -8.31
C ASN A 198 12.98 7.26 -8.00
N LEU A 199 12.40 6.97 -6.84
CA LEU A 199 11.13 7.49 -6.40
C LEU A 199 11.31 8.33 -5.13
N LYS A 200 11.82 9.55 -5.31
CA LYS A 200 11.92 10.54 -4.22
C LYS A 200 10.69 11.45 -4.25
N ILE A 201 9.97 11.50 -3.15
CA ILE A 201 8.89 12.46 -2.89
C ILE A 201 9.36 13.30 -1.71
N SER A 202 9.32 14.62 -1.86
CA SER A 202 9.72 15.54 -0.78
C SER A 202 8.72 15.44 0.37
N GLU A 203 9.16 15.72 1.60
CA GLU A 203 8.27 15.76 2.76
C GLU A 203 7.11 16.74 2.59
N GLU A 204 7.35 17.87 1.93
CA GLU A 204 6.35 18.88 1.64
C GLU A 204 5.27 18.37 0.68
N ASP A 205 5.65 17.48 -0.24
CA ASP A 205 4.76 16.94 -1.27
C ASP A 205 3.98 15.71 -0.81
N LEU A 206 4.40 15.05 0.28
CA LEU A 206 3.78 13.79 0.77
C LEU A 206 2.25 13.85 0.92
N TYR A 207 1.71 15.04 1.18
CA TYR A 207 0.28 15.25 1.41
C TYR A 207 -0.41 15.98 0.27
N ASN A 208 0.30 16.26 -0.84
CA ASN A 208 -0.27 16.89 -2.03
C ASN A 208 -0.25 15.95 -3.23
N PRO A 209 -1.27 15.05 -3.36
CA PRO A 209 -1.31 14.06 -4.42
C PRO A 209 -1.37 14.66 -5.83
N PHE A 210 -1.91 15.87 -5.98
CA PHE A 210 -1.93 16.56 -7.26
C PHE A 210 -0.51 17.00 -7.67
N LYS A 211 0.26 17.56 -6.75
CA LYS A 211 1.65 17.97 -7.00
C LYS A 211 2.53 16.75 -7.31
N ILE A 212 2.35 15.63 -6.57
CA ILE A 212 3.00 14.36 -6.87
C ILE A 212 2.66 13.92 -8.30
N LEU A 213 1.37 13.91 -8.66
CA LEU A 213 0.93 13.49 -9.99
C LEU A 213 1.58 14.33 -11.09
N VAL A 214 1.51 15.65 -11.00
CA VAL A 214 2.08 16.58 -12.01
C VAL A 214 3.59 16.38 -12.13
N SER A 215 4.32 16.31 -11.01
CA SER A 215 5.77 16.10 -11.02
C SER A 215 6.15 14.74 -11.64
N ARG A 216 5.30 13.71 -11.48
CA ARG A 216 5.57 12.36 -11.97
C ARG A 216 5.22 12.16 -13.45
N ILE A 217 4.31 12.94 -14.06
CA ILE A 217 3.96 12.80 -15.46
C ILE A 217 5.19 12.93 -16.38
N MET A 218 6.07 13.88 -16.08
CA MET A 218 7.30 14.14 -16.86
C MET A 218 8.54 13.40 -16.31
N ALA A 219 8.45 12.81 -15.13
CA ALA A 219 9.60 12.17 -14.48
C ALA A 219 10.09 10.90 -15.20
N ARG A 220 11.35 10.55 -14.97
CA ARG A 220 11.89 9.24 -15.35
C ARG A 220 11.09 8.11 -14.68
N PRO A 221 11.00 6.93 -15.32
CA PRO A 221 10.40 5.76 -14.69
C PRO A 221 11.08 5.45 -13.36
N SER A 222 10.28 4.98 -12.42
CA SER A 222 10.73 4.54 -11.09
C SER A 222 10.26 3.13 -10.84
N THR A 223 10.89 2.43 -9.92
CA THR A 223 10.48 1.07 -9.53
C THR A 223 10.14 1.03 -8.05
N ILE A 224 9.08 0.30 -7.73
CA ILE A 224 8.79 -0.13 -6.37
C ILE A 224 9.00 -1.64 -6.34
N ASN A 225 10.03 -2.08 -5.63
CA ASN A 225 10.29 -3.48 -5.37
C ASN A 225 9.55 -3.89 -4.10
N CYS A 226 8.73 -4.93 -4.21
CA CYS A 226 7.92 -5.45 -3.12
C CYS A 226 8.41 -6.84 -2.74
N TYR A 227 8.92 -7.01 -1.53
CA TYR A 227 9.43 -8.28 -1.02
C TYR A 227 8.47 -8.83 0.03
N ILE A 228 7.83 -9.96 -0.26
CA ILE A 228 6.99 -10.68 0.70
C ILE A 228 7.86 -11.70 1.42
N GLY A 229 8.07 -11.46 2.72
CA GLY A 229 8.84 -12.35 3.59
C GLY A 229 8.03 -13.55 4.09
N ARG A 230 8.52 -14.20 5.14
CA ARG A 230 7.87 -15.33 5.83
C ARG A 230 7.61 -14.95 7.28
N SER A 231 6.63 -15.59 7.91
CA SER A 231 6.33 -15.37 9.33
C SER A 231 7.54 -15.61 10.24
N LYS A 232 8.34 -16.62 9.93
CA LYS A 232 9.57 -16.94 10.66
C LYS A 232 10.72 -15.95 10.46
N ASP A 233 10.63 -15.06 9.48
CA ASP A 233 11.62 -14.00 9.28
C ASP A 233 11.48 -12.91 10.36
N LEU A 234 10.36 -12.91 11.09
CA LEU A 234 10.15 -12.09 12.29
C LEU A 234 10.41 -12.96 13.52
N ASP A 235 11.40 -12.61 14.32
CA ASP A 235 11.65 -13.25 15.62
C ASP A 235 10.63 -12.75 16.66
N LEU A 236 9.40 -13.23 16.52
CA LEU A 236 8.26 -12.81 17.33
C LEU A 236 8.33 -13.38 18.73
N PRO A 237 7.98 -12.58 19.77
CA PRO A 237 8.01 -13.05 21.15
C PRO A 237 7.03 -14.21 21.37
N SER A 238 7.43 -15.16 22.22
CA SER A 238 6.57 -16.27 22.64
C SER A 238 5.42 -15.81 23.56
N ASP A 239 5.69 -14.81 24.42
CA ASP A 239 4.67 -14.22 25.28
C ASP A 239 3.70 -13.34 24.46
N PRO A 240 2.42 -13.68 24.44
CA PRO A 240 1.40 -12.91 23.74
C PRO A 240 1.18 -11.49 24.28
N ARG A 241 1.65 -11.18 25.47
CA ARG A 241 1.52 -9.86 26.12
C ARG A 241 2.72 -8.97 25.84
N ASP A 242 3.83 -9.53 25.33
CA ASP A 242 5.06 -8.77 25.06
C ASP A 242 4.93 -7.92 23.80
N ARG A 243 4.31 -6.74 23.97
CA ARG A 243 4.17 -5.74 22.90
C ARG A 243 5.49 -5.06 22.55
N GLU A 244 6.41 -4.96 23.51
CA GLU A 244 7.71 -4.35 23.31
C GLU A 244 8.62 -5.28 22.52
N GLY A 245 8.61 -6.58 22.85
CA GLY A 245 9.28 -7.61 22.07
C GLY A 245 8.79 -7.66 20.62
N PHE A 246 7.47 -7.60 20.41
CA PHE A 246 6.91 -7.48 19.07
C PHE A 246 7.44 -6.23 18.33
N SER A 247 7.41 -5.07 18.97
CA SER A 247 7.92 -3.83 18.38
C SER A 247 9.39 -3.93 18.02
N ARG A 248 10.21 -4.56 18.88
CA ARG A 248 11.63 -4.77 18.66
C ARG A 248 11.89 -5.72 17.49
N ALA A 249 11.21 -6.85 17.43
CA ALA A 249 11.33 -7.81 16.34
C ALA A 249 11.01 -7.19 14.97
N VAL A 250 9.91 -6.44 14.89
CA VAL A 250 9.52 -5.73 13.67
C VAL A 250 10.56 -4.69 13.26
N LYS A 251 11.06 -3.89 14.21
CA LYS A 251 12.09 -2.88 13.91
C LYS A 251 13.40 -3.51 13.44
N LEU A 252 13.82 -4.61 14.06
CA LEU A 252 15.04 -5.33 13.67
C LEU A 252 14.94 -5.82 12.24
N TYR A 253 13.85 -6.53 11.90
CA TYR A 253 13.62 -7.02 10.55
C TYR A 253 13.73 -5.91 9.49
N TYR A 254 13.02 -4.79 9.68
CA TYR A 254 13.04 -3.71 8.68
C TYR A 254 14.36 -2.95 8.62
N ARG A 255 15.14 -2.91 9.71
CA ARG A 255 16.50 -2.38 9.69
C ARG A 255 17.41 -3.23 8.81
N GLU A 256 17.40 -4.55 9.01
CA GLU A 256 18.19 -5.49 8.21
C GLU A 256 17.85 -5.43 6.72
N GLN A 257 16.57 -5.24 6.38
CA GLN A 257 16.17 -5.08 4.98
C GLN A 257 16.68 -3.75 4.37
N GLN A 258 16.75 -2.67 5.14
CA GLN A 258 17.26 -1.37 4.66
C GLN A 258 18.79 -1.34 4.50
N GLU A 259 19.50 -2.13 5.27
CA GLU A 259 20.97 -2.25 5.19
C GLU A 259 21.42 -3.20 4.06
N SER A 260 20.50 -4.01 3.53
CA SER A 260 20.75 -5.00 2.47
C SER A 260 20.50 -4.46 1.05
N ASP A 261 19.83 -3.31 0.94
CA ASP A 261 19.55 -2.57 -0.31
C ASP A 261 20.62 -1.49 -0.55
#